data_bca34932faee43530b1a5e6972bbf62b
#
_entry.id   bca34932faee43530b1a5e6972bbf62b
#
_cell.length_a   1.000
_cell.length_b   1.000
_cell.length_c   1.000
_cell.angle_alpha   90.00
_cell.angle_beta   90.00
_cell.angle_gamma   90.00
#
_symmetry.space_group_name_H-M   'P 1'
#
loop_
_entity.id
_entity.type
_entity.pdbx_description
1 polymer ?
#
loop_
_entity_poly.entity_id
_entity_poly.type
_entity_poly.pdbx_seq_one_letter_code
_entity_poly.pdbx_strand_id
1 'polypeptide(L)'
;MHITAISVNHNTSAYMELMLRSFDATDGVASITTWALYDNASQDDTSALMAYAQRRGTPINQSGYGIDTAFNSHGHVLRQGIQRNPDSDYYLLLDADVVFTQMQTIPRLIAELNAHPDAWAIGVCPSWDGINEIPHEARQGNPDICDARLHPCCAVLRNTPLLQRLVDTVGLHTYVQHYPTHDEYLDTCKMLTQVMRTHDFIHLVSDIIMVKHYFCTSYVWDSAELAAQKQADCQHRLVQYRG
;
A
#
# COMPACT_ATOMS: atom_id res chain seq x y z
N MET A 1 -9.81 16.74 10.65
CA MET A 1 -9.50 15.36 10.28
C MET A 1 -8.07 15.34 9.75
N HIS A 2 -7.20 14.63 10.42
CA HIS A 2 -5.78 14.51 10.07
C HIS A 2 -5.54 13.12 9.47
N ILE A 3 -5.12 13.05 8.21
CA ILE A 3 -4.81 11.81 7.49
C ILE A 3 -3.33 11.78 7.17
N THR A 4 -2.64 10.72 7.59
CA THR A 4 -1.28 10.45 7.18
C THR A 4 -1.25 9.33 6.14
N ALA A 5 -0.83 9.65 4.91
CA ALA A 5 -0.56 8.66 3.86
C ALA A 5 0.88 8.14 3.99
N ILE A 6 1.04 6.82 3.94
CA ILE A 6 2.32 6.14 4.10
C ILE A 6 2.54 5.27 2.87
N SER A 7 3.67 5.47 2.18
CA SER A 7 4.05 4.66 1.02
C SER A 7 5.56 4.40 1.00
N VAL A 8 5.94 3.26 0.45
CA VAL A 8 7.32 2.77 0.46
C VAL A 8 7.74 2.44 -0.96
N ASN A 9 8.78 3.15 -1.44
CA ASN A 9 9.46 2.83 -2.69
C ASN A 9 10.56 1.78 -2.44
N HIS A 10 10.60 0.74 -3.26
CA HIS A 10 11.73 -0.18 -3.38
C HIS A 10 11.85 -0.67 -4.81
N ASN A 11 12.74 -0.07 -5.60
CA ASN A 11 12.92 -0.34 -7.03
C ASN A 11 11.64 -0.15 -7.87
N THR A 12 10.76 0.77 -7.46
CA THR A 12 9.45 1.05 -8.08
C THR A 12 9.25 2.52 -8.36
N SER A 13 10.33 3.29 -8.57
CA SER A 13 10.30 4.75 -8.61
C SER A 13 9.37 5.31 -9.69
N ALA A 14 9.32 4.71 -10.87
CA ALA A 14 8.40 5.12 -11.94
C ALA A 14 6.93 4.87 -11.55
N TYR A 15 6.66 3.76 -10.89
CA TYR A 15 5.31 3.41 -10.40
C TYR A 15 4.87 4.35 -9.29
N MET A 16 5.76 4.64 -8.31
CA MET A 16 5.45 5.58 -7.23
C MET A 16 5.21 7.00 -7.77
N GLU A 17 5.95 7.46 -8.78
CA GLU A 17 5.65 8.72 -9.45
C GLU A 17 4.25 8.68 -10.08
N LEU A 18 3.89 7.58 -10.76
CA LEU A 18 2.56 7.40 -11.35
C LEU A 18 1.47 7.36 -10.29
N MET A 19 1.68 6.65 -9.18
CA MET A 19 0.76 6.62 -8.04
C MET A 19 0.49 8.03 -7.52
N LEU A 20 1.52 8.82 -7.23
CA LEU A 20 1.38 10.19 -6.73
C LEU A 20 0.66 11.10 -7.72
N ARG A 21 0.98 11.02 -9.02
CA ARG A 21 0.33 11.83 -10.05
C ARG A 21 -1.13 11.48 -10.26
N SER A 22 -1.45 10.19 -10.30
CA SER A 22 -2.83 9.73 -10.43
C SER A 22 -3.65 10.11 -9.20
N PHE A 23 -3.08 10.00 -7.99
CA PHE A 23 -3.69 10.49 -6.77
C PHE A 23 -4.00 11.99 -6.84
N ASP A 24 -3.03 12.81 -7.24
CA ASP A 24 -3.20 14.26 -7.32
C ASP A 24 -4.29 14.66 -8.33
N ALA A 25 -4.44 13.89 -9.40
CA ALA A 25 -5.49 14.10 -10.41
C ALA A 25 -6.88 13.68 -9.94
N THR A 26 -7.01 12.73 -9.02
CA THR A 26 -8.30 12.17 -8.58
C THR A 26 -8.76 12.67 -7.22
N ASP A 27 -7.89 12.74 -6.24
CA ASP A 27 -8.20 13.12 -4.86
C ASP A 27 -7.63 14.48 -4.46
N GLY A 28 -6.54 14.88 -5.12
CA GLY A 28 -5.83 16.13 -4.84
C GLY A 28 -4.91 16.04 -3.61
N VAL A 29 -3.77 16.71 -3.67
CA VAL A 29 -2.75 16.70 -2.61
C VAL A 29 -3.32 17.11 -1.24
N ALA A 30 -4.24 18.07 -1.23
CA ALA A 30 -4.81 18.66 -0.03
C ALA A 30 -5.77 17.71 0.73
N SER A 31 -6.18 16.57 0.14
CA SER A 31 -6.99 15.56 0.84
C SER A 31 -6.21 14.84 1.95
N ILE A 32 -4.88 14.86 1.88
CA ILE A 32 -3.95 14.25 2.84
C ILE A 32 -3.24 15.35 3.63
N THR A 33 -3.25 15.23 4.95
CA THR A 33 -2.60 16.22 5.83
C THR A 33 -1.10 16.00 5.89
N THR A 34 -0.65 14.76 5.96
CA THR A 34 0.77 14.38 6.05
C THR A 34 1.09 13.27 5.07
N TRP A 35 2.19 13.42 4.34
CA TRP A 35 2.74 12.38 3.47
C TRP A 35 4.03 11.84 4.08
N ALA A 36 4.01 10.60 4.50
CA ALA A 36 5.17 9.84 5.01
C ALA A 36 5.66 8.91 3.91
N LEU A 37 6.42 9.46 2.96
CA LEU A 37 6.98 8.74 1.83
C LEU A 37 8.40 8.28 2.16
N TYR A 38 8.69 7.02 1.87
CA TYR A 38 9.99 6.41 2.15
C TYR A 38 10.61 5.80 0.90
N ASP A 39 11.91 5.98 0.75
CA ASP A 39 12.74 5.17 -0.13
C ASP A 39 13.44 4.09 0.68
N ASN A 40 13.24 2.84 0.28
CA ASN A 40 13.72 1.66 0.98
C ASN A 40 14.91 1.04 0.23
N ALA A 41 16.03 1.77 0.19
CA ALA A 41 17.26 1.38 -0.47
C ALA A 41 17.11 1.01 -1.96
N SER A 42 16.34 1.80 -2.71
CA SER A 42 16.14 1.60 -4.15
C SER A 42 17.44 1.76 -4.93
N GLN A 43 17.60 0.96 -5.97
CA GLN A 43 18.74 0.99 -6.90
C GLN A 43 18.34 1.44 -8.31
N ASP A 44 17.05 1.63 -8.57
CA ASP A 44 16.54 2.19 -9.81
C ASP A 44 16.72 3.72 -9.86
N ASP A 45 16.46 4.34 -11.02
CA ASP A 45 16.55 5.79 -11.15
C ASP A 45 15.39 6.49 -10.42
N THR A 46 15.69 7.06 -9.26
CA THR A 46 14.74 7.81 -8.43
C THR A 46 14.60 9.29 -8.84
N SER A 47 15.38 9.81 -9.81
CA SER A 47 15.52 11.24 -10.08
C SER A 47 14.21 11.92 -10.41
N ALA A 48 13.40 11.34 -11.29
CA ALA A 48 12.10 11.90 -11.68
C ALA A 48 11.10 11.92 -10.52
N LEU A 49 11.04 10.83 -9.77
CA LEU A 49 10.20 10.70 -8.56
C LEU A 49 10.59 11.76 -7.51
N MET A 50 11.88 11.88 -7.20
CA MET A 50 12.38 12.86 -6.21
C MET A 50 12.06 14.28 -6.64
N ALA A 51 12.28 14.62 -7.92
CA ALA A 51 11.95 15.94 -8.46
C ALA A 51 10.43 16.23 -8.39
N TYR A 52 9.58 15.23 -8.62
CA TYR A 52 8.14 15.38 -8.49
C TYR A 52 7.72 15.58 -7.04
N ALA A 53 8.18 14.73 -6.15
CA ALA A 53 7.87 14.79 -4.72
C ALA A 53 8.32 16.15 -4.11
N GLN A 54 9.47 16.67 -4.51
CA GLN A 54 9.96 17.97 -4.08
C GLN A 54 9.03 19.12 -4.53
N ARG A 55 8.63 19.14 -5.82
CA ARG A 55 7.67 20.14 -6.33
C ARG A 55 6.32 20.05 -5.64
N ARG A 56 5.91 18.86 -5.27
CA ARG A 56 4.67 18.58 -4.55
C ARG A 56 4.73 19.01 -3.07
N GLY A 57 5.92 19.31 -2.54
CA GLY A 57 6.13 19.61 -1.12
C GLY A 57 6.05 18.38 -0.19
N THR A 58 6.24 17.18 -0.73
CA THR A 58 6.15 15.91 0.00
C THR A 58 7.45 15.12 -0.13
N PRO A 59 8.50 15.47 0.63
CA PRO A 59 9.81 14.86 0.48
C PRO A 59 9.76 13.35 0.77
N ILE A 60 10.60 12.59 0.06
CA ILE A 60 10.80 11.17 0.28
C ILE A 60 11.97 11.00 1.23
N ASN A 61 11.76 10.29 2.32
CA ASN A 61 12.75 10.03 3.35
C ASN A 61 13.41 8.67 3.14
N GLN A 62 14.65 8.50 3.60
CA GLN A 62 15.26 7.19 3.64
C GLN A 62 14.63 6.34 4.76
N SER A 63 14.34 5.07 4.47
CA SER A 63 13.74 4.13 5.44
C SER A 63 14.69 3.79 6.59
N GLY A 64 16.01 3.83 6.32
CA GLY A 64 17.05 3.38 7.24
C GLY A 64 17.42 1.90 7.10
N TYR A 65 16.76 1.15 6.21
CA TYR A 65 17.13 -0.24 5.89
C TYR A 65 18.15 -0.28 4.75
N GLY A 66 19.07 -1.23 4.81
CA GLY A 66 20.04 -1.49 3.74
C GLY A 66 19.47 -2.41 2.65
N ILE A 67 20.18 -2.51 1.52
CA ILE A 67 19.77 -3.31 0.35
C ILE A 67 19.46 -4.76 0.74
N ASP A 68 20.29 -5.38 1.56
CA ASP A 68 20.14 -6.80 1.95
C ASP A 68 18.89 -7.08 2.80
N THR A 69 18.31 -6.05 3.42
CA THR A 69 17.15 -6.16 4.31
C THR A 69 15.91 -5.49 3.75
N ALA A 70 16.02 -4.72 2.67
CA ALA A 70 14.96 -3.91 2.10
C ALA A 70 13.74 -4.76 1.69
N PHE A 71 13.98 -5.93 1.10
CA PHE A 71 12.93 -6.82 0.61
C PHE A 71 11.89 -7.21 1.69
N ASN A 72 12.37 -7.53 2.90
CA ASN A 72 11.48 -7.97 3.99
C ASN A 72 11.09 -6.84 4.95
N SER A 73 11.51 -5.59 4.67
CA SER A 73 11.32 -4.48 5.60
C SER A 73 10.08 -3.63 5.31
N HIS A 74 9.33 -3.89 4.23
CA HIS A 74 8.15 -3.10 3.84
C HIS A 74 7.21 -2.81 5.02
N GLY A 75 6.72 -3.86 5.68
CA GLY A 75 5.84 -3.70 6.85
C GLY A 75 6.48 -2.99 8.04
N HIS A 76 7.82 -3.09 8.21
CA HIS A 76 8.54 -2.33 9.23
C HIS A 76 8.58 -0.83 8.90
N VAL A 77 8.73 -0.47 7.63
CA VAL A 77 8.70 0.95 7.18
C VAL A 77 7.29 1.52 7.33
N LEU A 78 6.24 0.77 6.98
CA LEU A 78 4.86 1.16 7.25
C LEU A 78 4.62 1.41 8.75
N ARG A 79 5.11 0.51 9.61
CA ARG A 79 5.07 0.68 11.07
C ARG A 79 5.75 1.97 11.51
N GLN A 80 6.95 2.28 11.01
CA GLN A 80 7.63 3.54 11.31
C GLN A 80 6.79 4.75 10.92
N GLY A 81 6.12 4.71 9.77
CA GLY A 81 5.24 5.77 9.31
C GLY A 81 4.11 6.05 10.28
N ILE A 82 3.47 5.00 10.82
CA ILE A 82 2.43 5.12 11.85
C ILE A 82 3.01 5.69 13.15
N GLN A 83 4.10 5.10 13.64
CA GLN A 83 4.72 5.49 14.93
C GLN A 83 5.22 6.93 14.95
N ARG A 84 5.67 7.47 13.81
CA ARG A 84 6.13 8.87 13.69
C ARG A 84 4.98 9.88 13.56
N ASN A 85 3.74 9.41 13.37
CA ASN A 85 2.56 10.25 13.18
C ASN A 85 1.40 9.82 14.11
N PRO A 86 1.60 9.75 15.44
CA PRO A 86 0.63 9.18 16.38
C PRO A 86 -0.67 10.00 16.49
N ASP A 87 -0.63 11.29 16.14
CA ASP A 87 -1.75 12.22 16.25
C ASP A 87 -2.68 12.24 15.02
N SER A 88 -2.49 11.32 14.07
CA SER A 88 -3.39 11.18 12.93
C SER A 88 -4.75 10.62 13.35
N ASP A 89 -5.83 11.06 12.70
CA ASP A 89 -7.15 10.43 12.85
C ASP A 89 -7.22 9.11 12.06
N TYR A 90 -6.58 9.11 10.88
CA TYR A 90 -6.51 7.96 9.97
C TYR A 90 -5.11 7.81 9.38
N TYR A 91 -4.75 6.56 9.10
CA TYR A 91 -3.61 6.22 8.25
C TYR A 91 -4.10 5.68 6.92
N LEU A 92 -3.49 6.14 5.83
CA LEU A 92 -3.70 5.61 4.49
C LEU A 92 -2.43 4.86 4.09
N LEU A 93 -2.50 3.54 4.00
CA LEU A 93 -1.43 2.73 3.44
C LEU A 93 -1.58 2.70 1.92
N LEU A 94 -0.47 2.91 1.21
CA LEU A 94 -0.42 2.90 -0.25
C LEU A 94 0.78 2.11 -0.74
N ASP A 95 0.56 1.07 -1.55
CA ASP A 95 1.64 0.47 -2.31
C ASP A 95 2.10 1.44 -3.41
N ALA A 96 3.40 1.40 -3.71
CA ALA A 96 3.99 2.31 -4.69
C ALA A 96 3.49 2.07 -6.12
N ASP A 97 2.95 0.89 -6.41
CA ASP A 97 2.56 0.42 -7.73
C ASP A 97 1.05 0.38 -7.98
N VAL A 98 0.31 1.28 -7.33
CA VAL A 98 -1.12 1.50 -7.60
C VAL A 98 -1.35 2.72 -8.49
N VAL A 99 -2.46 2.71 -9.22
CA VAL A 99 -2.95 3.85 -10.02
C VAL A 99 -4.37 4.16 -9.61
N PHE A 100 -4.62 5.39 -9.20
CA PHE A 100 -5.96 5.86 -8.89
C PHE A 100 -6.77 6.05 -10.18
N THR A 101 -7.97 5.45 -10.22
CA THR A 101 -8.84 5.45 -11.40
C THR A 101 -10.18 6.14 -11.16
N GLN A 102 -10.49 6.47 -9.90
CA GLN A 102 -11.75 7.08 -9.48
C GLN A 102 -11.50 8.35 -8.69
N MET A 103 -12.39 9.32 -8.86
CA MET A 103 -12.40 10.54 -8.07
C MET A 103 -12.88 10.28 -6.64
N GLN A 104 -12.30 11.00 -5.68
CA GLN A 104 -12.72 10.99 -4.28
C GLN A 104 -12.60 9.61 -3.62
N THR A 105 -11.58 8.84 -3.97
CA THR A 105 -11.33 7.51 -3.39
C THR A 105 -11.24 7.57 -1.88
N ILE A 106 -10.42 8.46 -1.34
CA ILE A 106 -10.17 8.52 0.11
C ILE A 106 -11.39 9.01 0.91
N PRO A 107 -12.10 10.08 0.52
CA PRO A 107 -13.34 10.46 1.19
C PRO A 107 -14.40 9.35 1.20
N ARG A 108 -14.52 8.59 0.12
CA ARG A 108 -15.48 7.46 0.04
C ARG A 108 -15.10 6.33 1.01
N LEU A 109 -13.83 5.91 1.02
CA LEU A 109 -13.35 4.88 1.96
C LEU A 109 -13.57 5.30 3.42
N ILE A 110 -13.29 6.56 3.76
CA ILE A 110 -13.52 7.06 5.11
C ILE A 110 -15.01 7.09 5.46
N ALA A 111 -15.86 7.51 4.54
CA ALA A 111 -17.30 7.51 4.76
C ALA A 111 -17.84 6.09 4.99
N GLU A 112 -17.41 5.13 4.19
CA GLU A 112 -17.78 3.72 4.32
C GLU A 112 -17.26 3.15 5.64
N LEU A 113 -15.98 3.37 5.97
CA LEU A 113 -15.41 2.96 7.26
C LEU A 113 -16.19 3.52 8.44
N ASN A 114 -16.59 4.79 8.38
CA ASN A 114 -17.32 5.45 9.47
C ASN A 114 -18.76 4.94 9.64
N ALA A 115 -19.34 4.35 8.62
CA ALA A 115 -20.65 3.68 8.72
C ALA A 115 -20.59 2.36 9.51
N HIS A 116 -19.38 1.82 9.78
CA HIS A 116 -19.13 0.55 10.44
C HIS A 116 -18.25 0.73 11.69
N PRO A 117 -18.84 0.99 12.88
CA PRO A 117 -18.07 1.25 14.11
C PRO A 117 -17.20 0.07 14.57
N ASP A 118 -17.56 -1.15 14.20
CA ASP A 118 -16.84 -2.40 14.45
C ASP A 118 -15.66 -2.64 13.49
N ALA A 119 -15.56 -1.82 12.45
CA ALA A 119 -14.44 -1.92 11.51
C ALA A 119 -13.26 -1.05 11.96
N TRP A 120 -12.06 -1.66 11.98
CA TRP A 120 -10.82 -0.93 12.26
C TRP A 120 -10.14 -0.37 11.01
N ALA A 121 -10.43 -0.96 9.85
CA ALA A 121 -9.85 -0.56 8.58
C ALA A 121 -10.77 -0.91 7.40
N ILE A 122 -10.53 -0.26 6.28
CA ILE A 122 -11.12 -0.58 4.98
C ILE A 122 -10.03 -0.56 3.90
N GLY A 123 -9.99 -1.60 3.08
CA GLY A 123 -9.17 -1.67 1.88
C GLY A 123 -10.02 -1.54 0.61
N VAL A 124 -9.40 -1.17 -0.49
CA VAL A 124 -10.02 -1.28 -1.82
C VAL A 124 -9.96 -2.73 -2.30
N CYS A 125 -10.91 -3.13 -3.16
CA CYS A 125 -10.73 -4.27 -4.05
C CYS A 125 -9.98 -3.75 -5.31
N PRO A 126 -8.66 -4.01 -5.46
CA PRO A 126 -7.93 -3.50 -6.60
C PRO A 126 -8.32 -4.24 -7.86
N SER A 127 -8.43 -3.52 -8.99
CA SER A 127 -8.42 -4.18 -10.28
C SER A 127 -7.00 -4.68 -10.60
N TRP A 128 -6.92 -5.82 -11.28
CA TRP A 128 -5.67 -6.31 -11.83
C TRP A 128 -5.20 -5.41 -12.98
N ASP A 129 -3.89 -5.36 -13.20
CA ASP A 129 -3.27 -4.56 -14.24
C ASP A 129 -3.65 -5.00 -15.67
N GLY A 130 -4.18 -6.21 -15.83
CA GLY A 130 -4.49 -6.81 -17.12
C GLY A 130 -3.26 -7.40 -17.84
N ILE A 131 -2.08 -7.26 -17.26
CA ILE A 131 -0.80 -7.74 -17.77
C ILE A 131 -0.35 -8.98 -16.99
N ASN A 132 -0.68 -9.01 -15.69
CA ASN A 132 -0.30 -10.09 -14.79
C ASN A 132 -1.12 -11.34 -15.09
N GLU A 133 -0.45 -12.44 -15.42
CA GLU A 133 -1.05 -13.75 -15.73
C GLU A 133 -1.47 -14.56 -14.49
N ILE A 134 -1.76 -13.92 -13.36
CA ILE A 134 -2.34 -14.66 -12.22
C ILE A 134 -3.64 -15.32 -12.68
N PRO A 135 -3.73 -16.67 -12.67
CA PRO A 135 -4.92 -17.37 -13.09
C PRO A 135 -6.16 -16.88 -12.35
N HIS A 136 -7.28 -16.80 -13.07
CA HIS A 136 -8.54 -16.32 -12.49
C HIS A 136 -8.96 -17.12 -11.26
N GLU A 137 -8.74 -18.44 -11.29
CA GLU A 137 -9.00 -19.37 -10.18
C GLU A 137 -8.11 -19.06 -8.97
N ALA A 138 -6.85 -18.69 -9.19
CA ALA A 138 -5.94 -18.30 -8.11
C ALA A 138 -6.34 -16.95 -7.49
N ARG A 139 -6.87 -16.02 -8.28
CA ARG A 139 -7.39 -14.72 -7.79
C ARG A 139 -8.62 -14.91 -6.93
N GLN A 140 -9.59 -15.72 -7.40
CA GLN A 140 -10.83 -16.02 -6.67
C GLN A 140 -10.59 -16.95 -5.48
N GLY A 141 -9.66 -17.87 -5.61
CA GLY A 141 -9.34 -18.85 -4.57
C GLY A 141 -8.30 -18.37 -3.56
N ASN A 142 -7.74 -17.17 -3.71
CA ASN A 142 -6.75 -16.63 -2.78
C ASN A 142 -7.39 -15.63 -1.80
N PRO A 143 -7.87 -16.08 -0.65
CA PRO A 143 -8.50 -15.22 0.35
C PRO A 143 -7.52 -14.20 0.96
N ASP A 144 -6.20 -14.40 0.77
CA ASP A 144 -5.17 -13.50 1.29
C ASP A 144 -5.10 -12.15 0.57
N ILE A 145 -5.70 -12.04 -0.62
CA ILE A 145 -5.63 -10.78 -1.37
C ILE A 145 -6.49 -9.69 -0.73
N CYS A 146 -7.74 -10.00 -0.40
CA CYS A 146 -8.66 -8.99 0.15
C CYS A 146 -9.43 -9.48 1.38
N ASP A 147 -9.84 -10.76 1.41
CA ASP A 147 -10.79 -11.25 2.43
C ASP A 147 -10.09 -11.72 3.72
N ALA A 148 -8.96 -12.41 3.62
CA ALA A 148 -8.28 -12.96 4.77
C ALA A 148 -7.37 -11.96 5.48
N ARG A 149 -6.96 -10.90 4.80
CA ARG A 149 -6.15 -9.82 5.38
C ARG A 149 -6.51 -8.46 4.80
N LEU A 150 -6.24 -7.41 5.57
CA LEU A 150 -6.18 -6.06 5.02
C LEU A 150 -5.02 -5.97 4.03
N HIS A 151 -5.32 -5.71 2.76
CA HIS A 151 -4.28 -5.50 1.75
C HIS A 151 -3.79 -4.05 1.78
N PRO A 152 -2.47 -3.79 1.92
CA PRO A 152 -1.93 -2.45 2.09
C PRO A 152 -1.94 -1.60 0.81
N CYS A 153 -2.33 -2.14 -0.35
CA CYS A 153 -2.22 -1.44 -1.63
C CYS A 153 -2.94 -0.08 -1.66
N CYS A 154 -4.12 0.00 -1.05
CA CYS A 154 -4.82 1.24 -0.75
C CYS A 154 -5.79 0.95 0.39
N ALA A 155 -5.40 1.25 1.61
CA ALA A 155 -6.17 0.92 2.80
C ALA A 155 -6.18 2.06 3.82
N VAL A 156 -7.37 2.40 4.32
CA VAL A 156 -7.55 3.38 5.39
C VAL A 156 -7.69 2.65 6.72
N LEU A 157 -6.87 3.00 7.70
CA LEU A 157 -6.90 2.48 9.07
C LEU A 157 -7.38 3.59 10.01
N ARG A 158 -8.33 3.26 10.88
CA ARG A 158 -8.76 4.15 11.96
C ARG A 158 -7.72 4.15 13.08
N ASN A 159 -7.22 5.33 13.45
CA ASN A 159 -6.30 5.43 14.57
C ASN A 159 -7.07 5.25 15.90
N THR A 160 -6.78 4.16 16.57
CA THR A 160 -7.34 3.83 17.89
C THR A 160 -6.24 3.44 18.86
N PRO A 161 -6.46 3.54 20.20
CA PRO A 161 -5.48 3.05 21.17
C PRO A 161 -5.13 1.57 21.00
N LEU A 162 -6.07 0.74 20.51
CA LEU A 162 -5.80 -0.66 20.19
C LEU A 162 -4.86 -0.78 19.01
N LEU A 163 -5.13 -0.07 17.90
CA LEU A 163 -4.25 -0.08 16.73
C LEU A 163 -2.82 0.31 17.11
N GLN A 164 -2.64 1.39 17.87
CA GLN A 164 -1.31 1.85 18.29
C GLN A 164 -0.57 0.77 19.10
N ARG A 165 -1.23 0.14 20.08
CA ARG A 165 -0.62 -0.97 20.82
C ARG A 165 -0.23 -2.15 19.94
N LEU A 166 -1.10 -2.51 18.98
CA LEU A 166 -0.82 -3.65 18.10
C LEU A 166 0.24 -3.32 17.06
N VAL A 167 0.31 -2.09 16.59
CA VAL A 167 1.43 -1.62 15.75
C VAL A 167 2.76 -1.76 16.50
N ASP A 168 2.79 -1.48 17.82
CA ASP A 168 3.99 -1.62 18.62
C ASP A 168 4.36 -3.08 18.95
N THR A 169 3.38 -3.93 19.19
CA THR A 169 3.59 -5.30 19.69
C THR A 169 3.57 -6.37 18.61
N VAL A 170 2.73 -6.22 17.60
CA VAL A 170 2.56 -7.14 16.47
C VAL A 170 3.25 -6.60 15.23
N GLY A 171 3.04 -5.30 14.91
CA GLY A 171 3.55 -4.68 13.69
C GLY A 171 2.73 -5.03 12.45
N LEU A 172 3.25 -4.59 11.29
CA LEU A 172 2.63 -4.82 9.98
C LEU A 172 3.48 -5.74 9.08
N HIS A 173 4.66 -6.15 9.55
CA HIS A 173 5.63 -6.89 8.75
C HIS A 173 5.19 -8.34 8.50
N THR A 174 5.87 -8.98 7.57
CA THR A 174 5.67 -10.38 7.23
C THR A 174 6.22 -11.29 8.32
N TYR A 175 5.59 -12.44 8.50
CA TYR A 175 6.04 -13.50 9.41
C TYR A 175 6.14 -14.81 8.66
N VAL A 176 7.04 -15.69 9.10
CA VAL A 176 7.03 -17.09 8.71
C VAL A 176 6.65 -17.90 9.93
N GLN A 177 5.55 -18.62 9.82
CA GLN A 177 5.08 -19.54 10.86
C GLN A 177 5.51 -20.95 10.49
N HIS A 178 6.33 -21.55 11.33
CA HIS A 178 6.84 -22.91 11.12
C HIS A 178 5.89 -23.95 11.74
N TYR A 179 5.41 -24.87 10.91
CA TYR A 179 4.67 -26.04 11.33
C TYR A 179 5.52 -27.32 11.10
N PRO A 180 5.23 -28.44 11.75
CA PRO A 180 5.98 -29.68 11.55
C PRO A 180 5.99 -30.20 10.10
N THR A 181 4.98 -29.82 9.30
CA THR A 181 4.77 -30.34 7.94
C THR A 181 5.01 -29.29 6.85
N HIS A 182 4.99 -28.00 7.18
CA HIS A 182 5.14 -26.90 6.23
C HIS A 182 5.42 -25.59 6.93
N ASP A 183 5.88 -24.59 6.18
CA ASP A 183 5.96 -23.20 6.62
C ASP A 183 4.77 -22.43 6.03
N GLU A 184 4.14 -21.57 6.85
CA GLU A 184 3.13 -20.63 6.39
C GLU A 184 3.73 -19.22 6.33
N TYR A 185 3.64 -18.58 5.17
CA TYR A 185 4.04 -17.20 4.99
C TYR A 185 2.86 -16.27 5.27
N LEU A 186 3.01 -15.46 6.31
CA LEU A 186 2.05 -14.44 6.68
C LEU A 186 2.53 -13.10 6.14
N ASP A 187 1.95 -12.68 5.03
CA ASP A 187 2.32 -11.45 4.33
C ASP A 187 1.96 -10.17 5.12
N THR A 188 2.41 -9.01 4.66
CA THR A 188 2.18 -7.68 5.26
C THR A 188 0.72 -7.51 5.70
N CYS A 189 0.51 -7.03 6.92
CA CYS A 189 -0.78 -6.86 7.60
C CYS A 189 -1.55 -8.14 7.97
N LYS A 190 -1.15 -9.34 7.54
CA LYS A 190 -1.92 -10.57 7.82
C LYS A 190 -2.00 -10.87 9.31
N MET A 191 -0.88 -10.86 10.03
CA MET A 191 -0.87 -11.09 11.48
C MET A 191 -1.67 -10.01 12.22
N LEU A 192 -1.50 -8.73 11.87
CA LEU A 192 -2.29 -7.65 12.47
C LEU A 192 -3.79 -7.87 12.26
N THR A 193 -4.20 -8.26 11.04
CA THR A 193 -5.61 -8.55 10.74
C THR A 193 -6.16 -9.70 11.58
N GLN A 194 -5.38 -10.77 11.73
CA GLN A 194 -5.79 -11.91 12.57
C GLN A 194 -5.95 -11.51 14.02
N VAL A 195 -5.01 -10.73 14.57
CA VAL A 195 -5.09 -10.26 15.97
C VAL A 195 -6.25 -9.29 16.17
N MET A 196 -6.51 -8.37 15.24
CA MET A 196 -7.68 -7.48 15.31
C MET A 196 -8.99 -8.27 15.39
N ARG A 197 -9.12 -9.37 14.64
CA ARG A 197 -10.28 -10.26 14.70
C ARG A 197 -10.46 -10.92 16.08
N THR A 198 -9.39 -11.22 16.82
CA THR A 198 -9.49 -11.74 18.20
C THR A 198 -9.98 -10.69 19.20
N HIS A 199 -10.01 -9.43 18.80
CA HIS A 199 -10.59 -8.31 19.54
C HIS A 199 -11.97 -7.88 19.02
N ASP A 200 -12.64 -8.74 18.23
CA ASP A 200 -13.95 -8.50 17.62
C ASP A 200 -14.00 -7.33 16.62
N PHE A 201 -12.84 -6.93 16.09
CA PHE A 201 -12.78 -5.93 15.03
C PHE A 201 -12.60 -6.58 13.66
N ILE A 202 -13.38 -6.10 12.68
CA ILE A 202 -13.29 -6.53 11.29
C ILE A 202 -12.54 -5.49 10.44
N HIS A 203 -11.98 -5.92 9.31
CA HIS A 203 -11.66 -5.02 8.21
C HIS A 203 -12.72 -5.16 7.12
N LEU A 204 -12.93 -4.09 6.39
CA LEU A 204 -13.83 -4.04 5.25
C LEU A 204 -13.03 -4.09 3.95
N VAL A 205 -13.69 -4.57 2.91
CA VAL A 205 -13.22 -4.44 1.52
C VAL A 205 -14.30 -3.69 0.76
N SER A 206 -13.95 -2.54 0.18
CA SER A 206 -14.92 -1.77 -0.60
C SER A 206 -15.29 -2.50 -1.88
N ASP A 207 -16.58 -2.56 -2.20
CA ASP A 207 -17.10 -3.17 -3.45
C ASP A 207 -16.75 -2.34 -4.69
N ILE A 208 -16.29 -1.11 -4.51
CA ILE A 208 -15.97 -0.20 -5.60
C ILE A 208 -14.49 -0.35 -5.98
N ILE A 209 -14.23 -0.70 -7.23
CA ILE A 209 -12.87 -0.70 -7.79
C ILE A 209 -12.43 0.75 -8.00
N MET A 210 -11.51 1.23 -7.16
CA MET A 210 -11.04 2.61 -7.18
C MET A 210 -9.58 2.75 -7.61
N VAL A 211 -8.84 1.66 -7.57
CA VAL A 211 -7.43 1.62 -7.96
C VAL A 211 -7.15 0.43 -8.87
N LYS A 212 -6.13 0.57 -9.72
CA LYS A 212 -5.48 -0.51 -10.44
C LYS A 212 -4.15 -0.81 -9.77
N HIS A 213 -3.83 -2.06 -9.52
CA HIS A 213 -2.59 -2.50 -8.88
C HIS A 213 -1.75 -3.32 -9.86
N TYR A 214 -0.49 -2.94 -10.04
CA TYR A 214 0.42 -3.65 -10.96
C TYR A 214 0.92 -4.97 -10.39
N PHE A 215 1.01 -5.11 -9.08
CA PHE A 215 1.55 -6.27 -8.37
C PHE A 215 2.98 -6.67 -8.76
N CYS A 216 3.74 -7.16 -7.81
CA CYS A 216 5.06 -7.78 -8.05
C CYS A 216 6.03 -6.90 -8.84
N THR A 217 6.02 -5.57 -8.64
CA THR A 217 6.90 -4.64 -9.37
C THR A 217 8.25 -4.43 -8.71
N SER A 218 8.37 -4.73 -7.41
CA SER A 218 9.61 -4.54 -6.63
C SER A 218 10.60 -5.68 -6.79
N TYR A 219 10.17 -6.84 -7.29
CA TYR A 219 10.97 -8.05 -7.43
C TYR A 219 10.50 -8.89 -8.61
N VAL A 220 11.41 -9.67 -9.16
CA VAL A 220 11.16 -10.45 -10.37
C VAL A 220 10.46 -11.78 -10.02
N TRP A 221 9.16 -11.72 -9.73
CA TRP A 221 8.30 -12.91 -9.72
C TRP A 221 7.69 -13.18 -11.10
N ASP A 222 7.52 -12.12 -11.88
CA ASP A 222 7.04 -12.17 -13.23
C ASP A 222 8.16 -12.58 -14.20
N SER A 223 7.79 -13.06 -15.38
CA SER A 223 8.74 -13.18 -16.47
C SER A 223 9.29 -11.81 -16.87
N ALA A 224 10.49 -11.77 -17.47
CA ALA A 224 11.07 -10.52 -17.97
C ALA A 224 10.15 -9.82 -18.97
N GLU A 225 9.35 -10.59 -19.72
CA GLU A 225 8.37 -10.07 -20.67
C GLU A 225 7.22 -9.35 -19.96
N LEU A 226 6.63 -9.95 -18.91
CA LEU A 226 5.58 -9.31 -18.11
C LEU A 226 6.09 -8.06 -17.40
N ALA A 227 7.29 -8.11 -16.83
CA ALA A 227 7.91 -6.95 -16.21
C ALA A 227 8.10 -5.80 -17.23
N ALA A 228 8.55 -6.09 -18.44
CA ALA A 228 8.69 -5.11 -19.51
C ALA A 228 7.33 -4.52 -19.95
N GLN A 229 6.29 -5.34 -20.05
CA GLN A 229 4.94 -4.89 -20.38
C GLN A 229 4.37 -3.95 -19.30
N LYS A 230 4.53 -4.29 -18.00
CA LYS A 230 4.13 -3.43 -16.89
C LYS A 230 4.86 -2.10 -16.91
N GLN A 231 6.17 -2.13 -17.13
CA GLN A 231 6.98 -0.92 -17.24
C GLN A 231 6.55 -0.05 -18.42
N ALA A 232 6.27 -0.64 -19.59
CA ALA A 232 5.77 0.08 -20.76
C ALA A 232 4.40 0.73 -20.50
N ASP A 233 3.45 0.03 -19.86
CA ASP A 233 2.15 0.60 -19.48
C ASP A 233 2.32 1.73 -18.45
N CYS A 234 3.18 1.56 -17.46
CA CYS A 234 3.50 2.59 -16.49
C CYS A 234 4.04 3.86 -17.18
N GLN A 235 5.03 3.73 -18.07
CA GLN A 235 5.59 4.85 -18.82
C GLN A 235 4.55 5.52 -19.72
N HIS A 236 3.71 4.75 -20.40
CA HIS A 236 2.63 5.28 -21.22
C HIS A 236 1.66 6.16 -20.39
N ARG A 237 1.26 5.68 -19.22
CA ARG A 237 0.39 6.44 -18.30
C ARG A 237 1.09 7.68 -17.73
N LEU A 238 2.38 7.57 -17.38
CA LEU A 238 3.15 8.72 -16.89
C LEU A 238 3.16 9.87 -17.89
N VAL A 239 3.26 9.59 -19.20
CA VAL A 239 3.18 10.63 -20.24
C VAL A 239 1.85 11.38 -20.16
N GLN A 240 0.74 10.70 -19.88
CA GLN A 240 -0.59 11.33 -19.77
C GLN A 240 -0.68 12.30 -18.57
N TYR A 241 0.05 12.00 -17.47
CA TYR A 241 0.05 12.83 -16.26
C TYR A 241 1.17 13.89 -16.21
N ARG A 242 2.13 13.83 -17.14
CA ARG A 242 3.25 14.82 -17.23
C ARG A 242 2.92 16.01 -18.12
N GLY A 243 1.90 15.87 -18.98
CA GLY A 243 1.44 16.95 -19.88
C GLY A 243 0.53 17.88 -19.13
#